data_845ae261bb59ccbe32f0ed4c28eb7a21
#
_entry.id   845ae261bb59ccbe32f0ed4c28eb7a21
#
_cell.length_a   1.000
_cell.length_b   1.000
_cell.length_c   1.000
_cell.angle_alpha   90.00
_cell.angle_beta   90.00
_cell.angle_gamma   90.00
#
_symmetry.space_group_name_H-M   'P 1'
#
loop_
_entity.id
_entity.type
_entity.pdbx_description
1 polymer ?
#
loop_
_entity_poly.entity_id
_entity_poly.type
_entity_poly.pdbx_seq_one_letter_code
_entity_poly.pdbx_strand_id
1 'polypeptide(L)'
;YYIGDWEQAAMLEAYNAGKVDYFYLPTAEGAKTGANEFCVNSGIGMAFNTQTFDAKTKDFIKYVIENYGKIYAGRMQMSPIKTELPGDIQFTDLYLRIREDMDKPGENFLKPWDTYLDVDTNTVMQDNMLLLAAGDMTVDDFIKIVDDAIASNVK
;
A
#
# COMPACT_ATOMS: atom_id res chain seq x y z
N TYR A 1 2.03 19.25 -3.29
CA TYR A 1 1.10 18.10 -3.25
C TYR A 1 1.16 17.43 -1.90
N TYR A 2 0.12 16.68 -1.57
CA TYR A 2 -0.01 15.95 -0.31
C TYR A 2 -0.05 14.46 -0.60
N ILE A 3 0.73 13.70 0.16
CA ILE A 3 0.69 12.25 0.14
C ILE A 3 0.23 11.81 1.53
N GLY A 4 -0.95 11.22 1.63
CA GLY A 4 -1.52 10.84 2.92
C GLY A 4 -2.82 10.10 2.79
N ASP A 5 -3.46 9.84 3.93
CA ASP A 5 -4.72 9.14 3.99
C ASP A 5 -5.85 10.01 3.42
N TRP A 6 -6.40 9.59 2.29
CA TRP A 6 -7.49 10.27 1.61
C TRP A 6 -8.81 10.24 2.40
N GLU A 7 -8.96 9.29 3.34
CA GLU A 7 -10.10 9.17 4.25
C GLU A 7 -10.07 10.14 5.43
N GLN A 8 -8.99 10.88 5.63
CA GLN A 8 -8.95 11.89 6.68
C GLN A 8 -10.00 12.98 6.41
N ALA A 9 -10.71 13.40 7.46
CA ALA A 9 -11.81 14.35 7.35
C ALA A 9 -11.43 15.66 6.63
N ALA A 10 -10.25 16.20 6.92
CA ALA A 10 -9.75 17.42 6.28
C ALA A 10 -9.50 17.23 4.77
N MET A 11 -9.04 16.04 4.35
CA MET A 11 -8.82 15.72 2.94
C MET A 11 -10.15 15.57 2.21
N LEU A 12 -11.12 14.88 2.80
CA LEU A 12 -12.47 14.74 2.24
C LEU A 12 -13.17 16.10 2.12
N GLU A 13 -13.06 16.96 3.13
CA GLU A 13 -13.61 18.31 3.08
C GLU A 13 -12.97 19.13 1.94
N ALA A 14 -11.65 19.08 1.80
CA ALA A 14 -10.93 19.79 0.75
C ALA A 14 -11.29 19.26 -0.66
N TYR A 15 -11.48 17.95 -0.82
CA TYR A 15 -11.92 17.34 -2.06
C TYR A 15 -13.36 17.79 -2.42
N ASN A 16 -14.29 17.70 -1.46
CA ASN A 16 -15.68 18.11 -1.67
C ASN A 16 -15.80 19.61 -1.98
N ALA A 17 -14.87 20.43 -1.50
CA ALA A 17 -14.77 21.84 -1.83
C ALA A 17 -14.07 22.12 -3.17
N GLY A 18 -13.65 21.10 -3.92
CA GLY A 18 -12.92 21.23 -5.19
C GLY A 18 -11.52 21.81 -5.07
N LYS A 19 -10.93 21.78 -3.86
CA LYS A 19 -9.59 22.34 -3.59
C LYS A 19 -8.47 21.36 -3.84
N VAL A 20 -8.75 20.06 -3.75
CA VAL A 20 -7.80 18.95 -3.95
C VAL A 20 -8.42 17.88 -4.82
N ASP A 21 -7.57 17.14 -5.50
CA ASP A 21 -7.92 15.94 -6.23
C ASP A 21 -6.73 14.97 -6.16
N TYR A 22 -6.87 13.76 -6.67
CA TYR A 22 -5.79 12.79 -6.72
C TYR A 22 -5.40 12.48 -8.17
N PHE A 23 -4.18 12.05 -8.34
CA PHE A 23 -3.67 11.51 -9.61
C PHE A 23 -2.66 10.41 -9.32
N TYR A 24 -2.50 9.52 -10.27
CA TYR A 24 -1.44 8.52 -10.21
C TYR A 24 -0.09 9.16 -10.45
N LEU A 25 0.95 8.65 -9.78
CA LEU A 25 2.30 9.09 -10.08
C LEU A 25 2.58 8.86 -11.57
N PRO A 26 3.02 9.90 -12.31
CA PRO A 26 3.35 9.75 -13.70
C PRO A 26 4.51 8.77 -13.86
N THR A 27 4.48 7.99 -14.93
CA THR A 27 5.61 7.15 -15.29
C THR A 27 6.78 8.04 -15.71
N ALA A 28 7.97 7.75 -15.20
CA ALA A 28 9.18 8.42 -15.64
C ALA A 28 9.51 8.02 -17.11
N GLU A 29 10.18 8.89 -17.84
CA GLU A 29 10.67 8.56 -19.18
C GLU A 29 11.54 7.30 -19.13
N GLY A 30 11.25 6.33 -19.98
CA GLY A 30 11.93 5.03 -19.97
C GLY A 30 11.44 4.03 -18.93
N ALA A 31 10.43 4.36 -18.13
CA ALA A 31 9.82 3.42 -17.19
C ALA A 31 9.21 2.23 -17.96
N LYS A 32 9.37 1.04 -17.37
CA LYS A 32 8.79 -0.21 -17.93
C LYS A 32 7.38 -0.49 -17.42
N THR A 33 6.88 0.36 -16.54
CA THR A 33 5.57 0.23 -15.89
C THR A 33 4.51 1.00 -16.65
N GLY A 34 3.30 0.46 -16.74
CA GLY A 34 2.15 1.11 -17.37
C GLY A 34 1.55 2.19 -16.46
N ALA A 35 0.73 3.07 -17.04
CA ALA A 35 0.14 4.21 -16.34
C ALA A 35 -0.85 3.83 -15.21
N ASN A 36 -1.32 2.59 -15.14
CA ASN A 36 -2.31 2.11 -14.18
C ASN A 36 -1.78 0.93 -13.33
N GLU A 37 -0.50 0.88 -13.09
CA GLU A 37 0.09 -0.15 -12.24
C GLU A 37 0.11 0.31 -10.79
N PHE A 38 -0.55 -0.46 -9.95
CA PHE A 38 -0.66 -0.17 -8.52
C PHE A 38 0.40 -0.89 -7.72
N CYS A 39 0.97 -0.17 -6.75
CA CYS A 39 1.74 -0.80 -5.70
C CYS A 39 0.78 -1.41 -4.69
N VAL A 40 0.77 -2.74 -4.57
CA VAL A 40 -0.10 -3.47 -3.63
C VAL A 40 0.75 -4.07 -2.53
N ASN A 41 0.44 -3.69 -1.29
CA ASN A 41 1.04 -4.28 -0.10
C ASN A 41 -0.05 -4.95 0.74
N SER A 42 0.10 -6.26 1.00
CA SER A 42 -0.77 -6.97 1.94
C SER A 42 -0.46 -6.66 3.41
N GLY A 43 0.56 -5.88 3.68
CA GLY A 43 1.02 -5.23 4.92
C GLY A 43 1.04 -6.07 6.18
N ILE A 44 -0.06 -6.70 6.54
CA ILE A 44 -0.20 -7.42 7.80
C ILE A 44 -0.80 -8.81 7.54
N GLY A 45 -0.07 -9.83 7.97
CA GLY A 45 -0.56 -11.20 8.03
C GLY A 45 -0.97 -11.59 9.44
N MET A 46 -1.92 -12.50 9.58
CA MET A 46 -2.25 -13.13 10.86
C MET A 46 -1.59 -14.49 10.96
N ALA A 47 -0.87 -14.72 12.06
CA ALA A 47 -0.32 -16.03 12.40
C ALA A 47 -1.07 -16.59 13.61
N PHE A 48 -1.32 -17.89 13.60
CA PHE A 48 -2.02 -18.57 14.68
C PHE A 48 -1.13 -19.64 15.30
N ASN A 49 -1.14 -19.72 16.62
CA ASN A 49 -0.43 -20.77 17.32
C ASN A 49 -1.13 -22.12 17.09
N THR A 50 -0.39 -23.08 16.52
CA THR A 50 -0.91 -24.39 16.17
C THR A 50 -1.40 -25.20 17.41
N GLN A 51 -0.85 -24.95 18.59
CA GLN A 51 -1.24 -25.63 19.82
C GLN A 51 -2.62 -25.18 20.35
N THR A 52 -3.02 -23.95 20.01
CA THR A 52 -4.30 -23.37 20.43
C THR A 52 -5.29 -23.21 19.27
N PHE A 53 -4.97 -23.79 18.11
CA PHE A 53 -5.78 -23.69 16.90
C PHE A 53 -6.95 -24.68 16.96
N ASP A 54 -8.02 -24.28 17.60
CA ASP A 54 -9.24 -25.06 17.82
C ASP A 54 -10.40 -24.66 16.87
N ALA A 55 -11.56 -25.27 17.09
CA ALA A 55 -12.77 -24.98 16.32
C ALA A 55 -13.21 -23.52 16.45
N LYS A 56 -13.07 -22.91 17.64
CA LYS A 56 -13.46 -21.52 17.87
C LYS A 56 -12.56 -20.56 17.14
N THR A 57 -11.26 -20.86 17.07
CA THR A 57 -10.29 -20.09 16.28
C THR A 57 -10.65 -20.14 14.79
N LYS A 58 -11.02 -21.31 14.26
CA LYS A 58 -11.49 -21.46 12.87
C LYS A 58 -12.75 -20.66 12.59
N ASP A 59 -13.72 -20.71 13.47
CA ASP A 59 -14.98 -19.96 13.34
C ASP A 59 -14.72 -18.44 13.37
N PHE A 60 -13.82 -18.00 14.23
CA PHE A 60 -13.39 -16.59 14.26
C PHE A 60 -12.72 -16.15 12.95
N ILE A 61 -11.79 -16.95 12.43
CA ILE A 61 -11.13 -16.65 11.14
C ILE A 61 -12.17 -16.57 10.02
N LYS A 62 -13.08 -17.53 9.98
CA LYS A 62 -14.16 -17.54 8.99
C LYS A 62 -14.99 -16.26 9.08
N TYR A 63 -15.41 -15.89 10.28
CA TYR A 63 -16.15 -14.67 10.53
C TYR A 63 -15.38 -13.43 10.05
N VAL A 64 -14.07 -13.33 10.35
CA VAL A 64 -13.23 -12.22 9.91
C VAL A 64 -13.19 -12.16 8.39
N ILE A 65 -12.91 -13.27 7.71
CA ILE A 65 -12.82 -13.29 6.24
C ILE A 65 -14.15 -12.89 5.59
N GLU A 66 -15.27 -13.39 6.10
CA GLU A 66 -16.60 -13.13 5.55
C GLU A 66 -17.06 -11.68 5.76
N ASN A 67 -16.56 -11.00 6.80
CA ASN A 67 -17.01 -9.66 7.16
C ASN A 67 -15.98 -8.56 6.91
N TYR A 68 -14.71 -8.92 6.69
CA TYR A 68 -13.60 -7.97 6.56
C TYR A 68 -13.88 -6.88 5.53
N GLY A 69 -14.23 -7.27 4.31
CA GLY A 69 -14.48 -6.35 3.22
C GLY A 69 -15.61 -5.36 3.51
N LYS A 70 -16.71 -5.85 4.11
CA LYS A 70 -17.87 -5.02 4.47
C LYS A 70 -17.54 -4.02 5.57
N ILE A 71 -16.78 -4.47 6.59
CA ILE A 71 -16.37 -3.60 7.71
C ILE A 71 -15.42 -2.51 7.21
N TYR A 72 -14.46 -2.85 6.33
CA TYR A 72 -13.56 -1.88 5.73
C TYR A 72 -14.31 -0.87 4.86
N ALA A 73 -15.17 -1.35 3.97
CA ALA A 73 -16.01 -0.49 3.16
C ALA A 73 -16.89 0.44 4.02
N GLY A 74 -17.46 -0.09 5.10
CA GLY A 74 -18.25 0.72 6.05
C GLY A 74 -17.47 1.82 6.76
N ARG A 75 -16.15 1.74 6.76
CA ARG A 75 -15.24 2.78 7.27
C ARG A 75 -14.63 3.61 6.15
N MET A 76 -15.12 3.50 4.93
CA MET A 76 -14.57 4.12 3.73
C MET A 76 -13.09 3.77 3.49
N GLN A 77 -12.67 2.58 3.90
CA GLN A 77 -11.34 2.04 3.64
C GLN A 77 -11.38 1.05 2.49
N MET A 78 -10.33 1.06 1.67
CA MET A 78 -10.21 0.10 0.58
C MET A 78 -9.82 -1.27 1.12
N SER A 79 -10.61 -2.29 0.77
CA SER A 79 -10.34 -3.67 1.13
C SER A 79 -9.58 -4.38 0.01
N PRO A 80 -8.56 -5.19 0.33
CA PRO A 80 -7.93 -6.07 -0.65
C PRO A 80 -8.85 -7.23 -1.07
N ILE A 81 -9.93 -7.44 -0.34
CA ILE A 81 -10.95 -8.45 -0.66
C ILE A 81 -12.06 -7.79 -1.45
N LYS A 82 -12.31 -8.27 -2.66
CA LYS A 82 -13.43 -7.79 -3.47
C LYS A 82 -14.74 -8.05 -2.73
N THR A 83 -15.48 -6.99 -2.49
CA THR A 83 -16.73 -7.05 -1.73
C THR A 83 -17.77 -6.12 -2.32
N GLU A 84 -19.04 -6.50 -2.23
CA GLU A 84 -20.13 -5.61 -2.56
C GLU A 84 -20.24 -4.50 -1.50
N LEU A 85 -20.51 -3.28 -1.96
CA LEU A 85 -20.69 -2.16 -1.05
C LEU A 85 -22.01 -2.32 -0.28
N PRO A 86 -22.01 -2.12 1.05
CA PRO A 86 -23.24 -2.09 1.82
C PRO A 86 -24.21 -1.01 1.28
N GLY A 87 -25.45 -1.40 1.03
CA GLY A 87 -26.46 -0.49 0.45
C GLY A 87 -27.04 0.54 1.43
N ASP A 88 -26.75 0.38 2.72
CA ASP A 88 -27.18 1.26 3.81
C ASP A 88 -26.15 2.36 4.16
N ILE A 89 -25.02 2.39 3.43
CA ILE A 89 -23.95 3.38 3.63
C ILE A 89 -23.88 4.32 2.44
N GLN A 90 -23.88 5.61 2.71
CA GLN A 90 -23.63 6.62 1.69
C GLN A 90 -22.13 6.83 1.54
N PHE A 91 -21.59 6.38 0.41
CA PHE A 91 -20.19 6.56 0.08
C PHE A 91 -19.93 7.93 -0.53
N THR A 92 -18.74 8.49 -0.26
CA THR A 92 -18.30 9.73 -0.91
C THR A 92 -17.95 9.49 -2.37
N ASP A 93 -18.08 10.52 -3.21
CA ASP A 93 -17.68 10.44 -4.62
C ASP A 93 -16.19 10.10 -4.76
N LEU A 94 -15.36 10.63 -3.86
CA LEU A 94 -13.93 10.32 -3.83
C LEU A 94 -13.69 8.82 -3.60
N TYR A 95 -14.38 8.20 -2.63
CA TYR A 95 -14.29 6.77 -2.38
C TYR A 95 -14.67 5.95 -3.60
N LEU A 96 -15.81 6.26 -4.21
CA LEU A 96 -16.33 5.53 -5.37
C LEU A 96 -15.38 5.64 -6.58
N ARG A 97 -14.83 6.83 -6.81
CA ARG A 97 -13.89 7.08 -7.90
C ARG A 97 -12.57 6.32 -7.72
N ILE A 98 -11.98 6.37 -6.51
CA ILE A 98 -10.74 5.62 -6.23
C ILE A 98 -10.99 4.11 -6.39
N ARG A 99 -12.12 3.63 -5.86
CA ARG A 99 -12.48 2.22 -5.98
C ARG A 99 -12.66 1.79 -7.45
N GLU A 100 -13.36 2.58 -8.25
CA GLU A 100 -13.52 2.30 -9.68
C GLU A 100 -12.17 2.20 -10.40
N ASP A 101 -11.24 3.09 -10.06
CA ASP A 101 -9.91 3.07 -10.64
C ASP A 101 -9.09 1.84 -10.17
N MET A 102 -9.23 1.45 -8.92
CA MET A 102 -8.60 0.22 -8.39
C MET A 102 -9.21 -1.07 -8.96
N ASP A 103 -10.49 -1.04 -9.35
CA ASP A 103 -11.16 -2.19 -10.00
C ASP A 103 -10.81 -2.31 -11.49
N LYS A 104 -10.20 -1.30 -12.10
CA LYS A 104 -9.67 -1.37 -13.46
C LYS A 104 -8.38 -2.20 -13.43
N PRO A 105 -8.36 -3.41 -14.01
CA PRO A 105 -7.18 -4.26 -13.94
C PRO A 105 -6.04 -3.59 -14.70
N GLY A 106 -5.02 -3.17 -13.98
CA GLY A 106 -3.70 -2.99 -14.54
C GLY A 106 -3.11 -4.38 -14.86
N GLU A 107 -2.20 -4.45 -15.82
CA GLU A 107 -1.59 -5.72 -16.21
C GLU A 107 -0.67 -6.28 -15.11
N ASN A 108 -0.19 -5.42 -14.19
CA ASN A 108 0.75 -5.82 -13.15
C ASN A 108 0.44 -5.15 -11.82
N PHE A 109 0.42 -5.94 -10.76
CA PHE A 109 0.47 -5.46 -9.40
C PHE A 109 1.92 -5.51 -8.91
N LEU A 110 2.48 -4.35 -8.62
CA LEU A 110 3.84 -4.26 -8.09
C LEU A 110 3.79 -4.33 -6.57
N LYS A 111 4.70 -5.10 -6.00
CA LYS A 111 4.94 -5.00 -4.56
C LYS A 111 5.80 -3.77 -4.29
N PRO A 112 5.67 -3.14 -3.10
CA PRO A 112 6.64 -2.14 -2.68
C PRO A 112 8.07 -2.70 -2.80
N TRP A 113 8.98 -1.91 -3.37
CA TRP A 113 10.34 -2.37 -3.67
C TRP A 113 11.11 -2.82 -2.42
N ASP A 114 10.84 -2.21 -1.27
CA ASP A 114 11.40 -2.58 0.02
C ASP A 114 11.02 -4.00 0.47
N THR A 115 9.92 -4.54 -0.02
CA THR A 115 9.50 -5.93 0.28
C THR A 115 10.37 -7.00 -0.40
N TYR A 116 11.22 -6.60 -1.35
CA TYR A 116 12.17 -7.50 -2.01
C TYR A 116 13.54 -7.52 -1.33
N LEU A 117 13.78 -6.61 -0.39
CA LEU A 117 15.02 -6.51 0.34
C LEU A 117 14.97 -7.38 1.60
N ASP A 118 16.11 -7.96 1.95
CA ASP A 118 16.30 -8.55 3.28
C ASP A 118 16.35 -7.45 4.35
N VAL A 119 16.19 -7.84 5.62
CA VAL A 119 16.07 -6.89 6.74
C VAL A 119 17.31 -6.01 6.88
N ASP A 120 18.51 -6.59 6.70
CA ASP A 120 19.76 -5.87 6.89
C ASP A 120 19.96 -4.85 5.76
N THR A 121 19.73 -5.24 4.51
CA THR A 121 19.77 -4.35 3.36
C THR A 121 18.74 -3.23 3.48
N ASN A 122 17.51 -3.55 3.91
CA ASN A 122 16.47 -2.54 4.12
C ASN A 122 16.88 -1.52 5.20
N THR A 123 17.52 -1.97 6.28
CA THR A 123 18.06 -1.09 7.33
C THR A 123 19.14 -0.16 6.77
N VAL A 124 20.13 -0.70 6.05
CA VAL A 124 21.17 0.09 5.39
C VAL A 124 20.59 1.17 4.48
N MET A 125 19.59 0.81 3.68
CA MET A 125 18.91 1.74 2.81
C MET A 125 18.21 2.85 3.58
N GLN A 126 17.41 2.51 4.60
CA GLN A 126 16.67 3.49 5.40
C GLN A 126 17.60 4.47 6.13
N ASP A 127 18.69 3.96 6.71
CA ASP A 127 19.67 4.78 7.44
C ASP A 127 20.36 5.81 6.54
N ASN A 128 20.56 5.47 5.27
CA ASN A 128 21.23 6.36 4.31
C ASN A 128 20.28 7.25 3.50
N MET A 129 18.97 6.95 3.49
CA MET A 129 18.01 7.73 2.71
C MET A 129 17.90 9.20 3.17
N LEU A 130 18.03 9.46 4.45
CA LEU A 130 18.00 10.82 4.98
C LEU A 130 19.24 11.63 4.56
N LEU A 131 20.40 11.00 4.48
CA LEU A 131 21.65 11.64 4.00
C LEU A 131 21.53 11.97 2.51
N LEU A 132 20.97 11.07 1.73
CA LEU A 132 20.68 11.32 0.31
C LEU A 132 19.69 12.47 0.13
N ALA A 133 18.60 12.48 0.91
CA ALA A 133 17.59 13.53 0.86
C ALA A 133 18.10 14.91 1.31
N ALA A 134 19.05 14.94 2.26
CA ALA A 134 19.71 16.15 2.73
C ALA A 134 20.78 16.67 1.74
N GLY A 135 21.21 15.85 0.79
CA GLY A 135 22.32 16.19 -0.13
C GLY A 135 23.71 15.92 0.46
N ASP A 136 23.77 15.23 1.61
CA ASP A 136 25.02 14.85 2.26
C ASP A 136 25.64 13.56 1.69
N MET A 137 24.93 12.92 0.76
CA MET A 137 25.34 11.73 0.04
C MET A 137 24.98 11.86 -1.44
N THR A 138 25.84 11.38 -2.34
CA THR A 138 25.52 11.32 -3.76
C THR A 138 24.62 10.12 -4.08
N VAL A 139 23.90 10.18 -5.19
CA VAL A 139 23.09 9.03 -5.68
C VAL A 139 23.96 7.81 -5.93
N ASP A 140 25.15 8.02 -6.50
CA ASP A 140 26.08 6.92 -6.81
C ASP A 140 26.59 6.24 -5.52
N ASP A 141 26.92 7.00 -4.48
CA ASP A 141 27.33 6.47 -3.19
C ASP A 141 26.18 5.70 -2.53
N PHE A 142 24.95 6.22 -2.60
CA PHE A 142 23.78 5.54 -2.06
C PHE A 142 23.53 4.20 -2.77
N ILE A 143 23.55 4.19 -4.11
CA ILE A 143 23.38 2.96 -4.89
C ILE A 143 24.47 1.96 -4.52
N LYS A 144 25.73 2.39 -4.45
CA LYS A 144 26.85 1.53 -4.09
C LYS A 144 26.68 0.89 -2.72
N ILE A 145 26.27 1.66 -1.70
CA ILE A 145 26.08 1.15 -0.33
C ILE A 145 24.98 0.10 -0.31
N VAL A 146 23.88 0.33 -1.01
CA VAL A 146 22.76 -0.64 -1.08
C VAL A 146 23.17 -1.89 -1.85
N ASP A 147 23.86 -1.76 -2.97
CA ASP A 147 24.37 -2.91 -3.77
C ASP A 147 25.36 -3.75 -2.97
N ASP A 148 26.27 -3.11 -2.23
CA ASP A 148 27.23 -3.80 -1.34
C ASP A 148 26.49 -4.58 -0.24
N ALA A 149 25.42 -4.02 0.33
CA ALA A 149 24.57 -4.69 1.33
C ALA A 149 23.84 -5.90 0.72
N ILE A 150 23.23 -5.76 -0.46
CA ILE A 150 22.60 -6.86 -1.18
C ILE A 150 23.63 -7.97 -1.43
N ALA A 151 24.79 -7.63 -1.96
CA ALA A 151 25.83 -8.61 -2.29
C ALA A 151 26.35 -9.37 -1.06
N SER A 152 26.39 -8.73 0.12
CA SER A 152 26.83 -9.36 1.37
C SER A 152 25.79 -10.34 1.94
N ASN A 153 24.51 -10.17 1.62
CA ASN A 153 23.39 -10.94 2.17
C ASN A 153 22.88 -12.03 1.22
N VAL A 154 23.26 -11.98 -0.06
CA VAL A 154 22.98 -13.08 -1.02
C VAL A 154 23.96 -14.22 -0.75
N LYS A 155 23.47 -15.29 -0.14
CA LYS A 155 24.20 -16.55 0.04
C LYS A 155 23.81 -17.57 -1.02
#